data_35a10b5c850f519500d160c5847658c4
#
_entry.id   35a10b5c850f519500d160c5847658c4
#
_cell.length_a   1.000
_cell.length_b   1.000
_cell.length_c   1.000
_cell.angle_alpha   90.00
_cell.angle_beta   90.00
_cell.angle_gamma   90.00
#
_symmetry.space_group_name_H-M   'P 1'
#
loop_
_entity.id
_entity.type
_entity.pdbx_description
1 polymer ?
#
loop_
_entity_poly.entity_id
_entity_poly.type
_entity_poly.pdbx_seq_one_letter_code
_entity_poly.pdbx_strand_id
1 'polypeptide(L)'
;AISFGFENINADVMFNIPGQTVDDINDTISKLVTKQIRHISFYSLKLEEGTPMYLLKKNKKIVMPEEDLEREMYYAGRTIMEEHGLMQYEISNFAVKGYECRHNLKYWNQEEYIGIGPSAHSFMGNTRYSNPSNLKEYTLSSGKEGFKRNIQEVMDEDELMFEYIMLRLRLTEGLKFAEFK
;
A
#
# COMPACT_ATOMS: atom_id res chain seq x y z
N ALA A 1 -6.50 1.58 -21.62
CA ALA A 1 -5.05 1.47 -21.38
C ALA A 1 -4.45 0.41 -22.32
N ILE A 2 -4.89 -0.86 -22.26
CA ILE A 2 -4.35 -1.97 -23.07
C ILE A 2 -4.40 -1.64 -24.58
N SER A 3 -5.52 -1.12 -25.07
CA SER A 3 -5.68 -0.69 -26.47
C SER A 3 -4.73 0.42 -26.93
N PHE A 4 -4.07 1.10 -25.96
CA PHE A 4 -3.05 2.11 -26.22
C PHE A 4 -1.62 1.59 -25.98
N GLY A 5 -1.44 0.28 -25.82
CA GLY A 5 -0.12 -0.35 -25.66
C GLY A 5 0.44 -0.37 -24.25
N PHE A 6 -0.35 -0.04 -23.23
CA PHE A 6 0.10 -0.21 -21.83
C PHE A 6 -0.03 -1.68 -21.42
N GLU A 7 1.09 -2.30 -21.08
CA GLU A 7 1.16 -3.70 -20.65
C GLU A 7 1.27 -3.86 -19.13
N ASN A 8 1.89 -2.90 -18.46
CA ASN A 8 2.06 -2.90 -16.99
C ASN A 8 0.98 -2.03 -16.37
N ILE A 9 -0.13 -2.65 -15.98
CA ILE A 9 -1.31 -2.00 -15.43
C ILE A 9 -1.59 -2.57 -14.06
N ASN A 10 -1.75 -1.68 -13.08
CA ASN A 10 -2.29 -1.99 -11.77
C ASN A 10 -3.80 -1.70 -11.72
N ALA A 11 -4.52 -2.49 -10.96
CA ALA A 11 -5.89 -2.19 -10.54
C ALA A 11 -5.97 -2.19 -9.01
N ASP A 12 -6.49 -1.11 -8.45
CA ASP A 12 -6.79 -1.04 -7.02
C ASP A 12 -8.20 -1.54 -6.78
N VAL A 13 -8.34 -2.54 -5.92
CA VAL A 13 -9.62 -3.13 -5.53
C VAL A 13 -9.79 -3.00 -4.02
N MET A 14 -10.83 -2.30 -3.64
CA MET A 14 -11.21 -2.14 -2.23
C MET A 14 -12.31 -3.12 -1.88
N PHE A 15 -12.16 -3.84 -0.77
CA PHE A 15 -13.22 -4.66 -0.19
C PHE A 15 -13.65 -4.13 1.18
N ASN A 16 -14.60 -4.81 1.83
CA ASN A 16 -15.18 -4.37 3.10
C ASN A 16 -15.98 -3.05 2.96
N ILE A 17 -16.58 -2.81 1.81
CA ILE A 17 -17.46 -1.66 1.57
C ILE A 17 -18.85 -1.97 2.14
N PRO A 18 -19.56 -1.02 2.79
CA PRO A 18 -20.91 -1.24 3.28
C PRO A 18 -21.86 -1.82 2.20
N GLY A 19 -22.47 -2.95 2.51
CA GLY A 19 -23.38 -3.67 1.61
C GLY A 19 -22.71 -4.54 0.55
N GLN A 20 -21.38 -4.59 0.50
CA GLN A 20 -20.64 -5.45 -0.41
C GLN A 20 -20.74 -6.92 0.02
N THR A 21 -20.76 -7.81 -0.95
CA THR A 21 -20.86 -9.27 -0.77
C THR A 21 -19.60 -9.97 -1.31
N VAL A 22 -19.44 -11.25 -0.98
CA VAL A 22 -18.39 -12.11 -1.56
C VAL A 22 -18.56 -12.22 -3.08
N ASP A 23 -19.80 -12.28 -3.57
CA ASP A 23 -20.09 -12.35 -5.01
C ASP A 23 -19.65 -11.09 -5.75
N ASP A 24 -19.76 -9.90 -5.13
CA ASP A 24 -19.25 -8.65 -5.71
C ASP A 24 -17.73 -8.69 -5.88
N ILE A 25 -17.01 -9.29 -4.92
CA ILE A 25 -15.57 -9.49 -5.01
C ILE A 25 -15.23 -10.48 -6.11
N ASN A 26 -15.89 -11.62 -6.15
CA ASN A 26 -15.70 -12.66 -7.17
C ASN A 26 -15.90 -12.09 -8.57
N ASP A 27 -16.98 -11.34 -8.79
CA ASP A 27 -17.29 -10.70 -10.07
C ASP A 27 -16.22 -9.64 -10.46
N THR A 28 -15.82 -8.81 -9.51
CA THR A 28 -14.84 -7.76 -9.72
C THR A 28 -13.47 -8.33 -10.11
N ILE A 29 -12.95 -9.26 -9.31
CA ILE A 29 -11.63 -9.87 -9.55
C ILE A 29 -11.65 -10.67 -10.86
N SER A 30 -12.70 -11.48 -11.10
CA SER A 30 -12.84 -12.27 -12.34
C SER A 30 -12.80 -11.38 -13.59
N LYS A 31 -13.45 -10.21 -13.55
CA LYS A 31 -13.42 -9.25 -14.65
C LYS A 31 -12.02 -8.65 -14.87
N LEU A 32 -11.24 -8.42 -13.81
CA LEU A 32 -9.90 -7.87 -13.91
C LEU A 32 -8.90 -8.88 -14.48
N VAL A 33 -8.91 -10.12 -13.97
CA VAL A 33 -7.97 -11.16 -14.43
C VAL A 33 -8.20 -11.52 -15.90
N THR A 34 -9.46 -11.53 -16.37
CA THR A 34 -9.78 -11.74 -17.80
C THR A 34 -9.25 -10.61 -18.71
N LYS A 35 -8.99 -9.43 -18.17
CA LYS A 35 -8.41 -8.28 -18.90
C LYS A 35 -6.88 -8.26 -18.89
N GLN A 36 -6.22 -9.32 -18.45
CA GLN A 36 -4.76 -9.44 -18.38
C GLN A 36 -4.10 -8.36 -17.49
N ILE A 37 -4.80 -7.90 -16.46
CA ILE A 37 -4.20 -7.07 -15.41
C ILE A 37 -3.14 -7.91 -14.69
N ARG A 38 -1.93 -7.37 -14.56
CA ARG A 38 -0.77 -8.09 -14.04
C ARG A 38 -0.41 -7.75 -12.59
N HIS A 39 -1.08 -6.76 -12.04
CA HIS A 39 -0.91 -6.35 -10.65
C HIS A 39 -2.25 -5.88 -10.10
N ILE A 40 -2.60 -6.32 -8.90
CA ILE A 40 -3.80 -5.90 -8.18
C ILE A 40 -3.41 -5.51 -6.76
N SER A 41 -3.76 -4.28 -6.36
CA SER A 41 -3.74 -3.85 -4.97
C SER A 41 -5.10 -4.16 -4.37
N PHE A 42 -5.16 -5.08 -3.40
CA PHE A 42 -6.38 -5.58 -2.80
C PHE A 42 -6.38 -5.30 -1.29
N TYR A 43 -7.17 -4.34 -0.86
CA TYR A 43 -7.14 -3.84 0.50
C TYR A 43 -8.53 -3.55 1.07
N SER A 44 -8.66 -3.76 2.38
CA SER A 44 -9.88 -3.49 3.13
C SER A 44 -10.10 -2.01 3.34
N LEU A 45 -11.34 -1.57 3.24
CA LEU A 45 -11.74 -0.22 3.60
C LEU A 45 -11.55 0.01 5.10
N LYS A 46 -10.64 0.94 5.43
CA LYS A 46 -10.49 1.47 6.80
C LYS A 46 -11.17 2.82 6.92
N LEU A 47 -11.97 2.99 7.96
CA LEU A 47 -12.64 4.25 8.24
C LEU A 47 -11.77 5.12 9.13
N GLU A 48 -11.21 6.17 8.54
CA GLU A 48 -10.39 7.15 9.26
C GLU A 48 -11.26 8.15 10.01
N GLU A 49 -10.90 8.41 11.26
CA GLU A 49 -11.61 9.39 12.10
C GLU A 49 -11.60 10.78 11.45
N GLY A 50 -12.71 11.51 11.58
CA GLY A 50 -12.88 12.82 10.96
C GLY A 50 -13.36 12.79 9.51
N THR A 51 -13.44 11.62 8.86
CA THR A 51 -13.99 11.49 7.50
C THR A 51 -15.52 11.44 7.50
N PRO A 52 -16.18 11.87 6.39
CA PRO A 52 -17.64 11.77 6.28
C PRO A 52 -18.16 10.35 6.49
N MET A 53 -17.43 9.34 5.97
CA MET A 53 -17.85 7.94 6.07
C MET A 53 -17.73 7.40 7.51
N TYR A 54 -16.70 7.81 8.24
CA TYR A 54 -16.61 7.53 9.68
C TYR A 54 -17.79 8.10 10.46
N LEU A 55 -18.21 9.35 10.14
CA LEU A 55 -19.38 9.97 10.77
C LEU A 55 -20.69 9.24 10.43
N LEU A 56 -20.84 8.72 9.20
CA LEU A 56 -21.98 7.91 8.84
C LEU A 56 -22.04 6.61 9.66
N LYS A 57 -20.92 5.92 9.85
CA LYS A 57 -20.83 4.74 10.73
C LYS A 57 -21.17 5.11 12.17
N LYS A 58 -20.54 6.15 12.71
CA LYS A 58 -20.76 6.64 14.09
C LYS A 58 -22.22 6.94 14.36
N ASN A 59 -22.92 7.52 13.38
CA ASN A 59 -24.33 7.85 13.43
C ASN A 59 -25.26 6.70 13.01
N LYS A 60 -24.74 5.47 12.88
CA LYS A 60 -25.48 4.26 12.49
C LYS A 60 -26.25 4.39 11.17
N LYS A 61 -25.78 5.25 10.25
CA LYS A 61 -26.37 5.42 8.91
C LYS A 61 -25.83 4.42 7.90
N ILE A 62 -24.68 3.81 8.19
CA ILE A 62 -24.10 2.69 7.45
C ILE A 62 -23.69 1.59 8.42
N VAL A 63 -23.72 0.35 7.94
CA VAL A 63 -23.24 -0.83 8.66
C VAL A 63 -22.09 -1.41 7.87
N MET A 64 -20.95 -1.62 8.52
CA MET A 64 -19.80 -2.30 7.93
C MET A 64 -20.06 -3.81 7.90
N PRO A 65 -19.49 -4.54 6.94
CA PRO A 65 -19.42 -5.99 7.01
C PRO A 65 -18.82 -6.46 8.34
N GLU A 66 -19.31 -7.58 8.84
CA GLU A 66 -18.74 -8.25 10.01
C GLU A 66 -17.36 -8.83 9.67
N GLU A 67 -16.49 -9.02 10.68
CA GLU A 67 -15.10 -9.50 10.47
C GLU A 67 -15.02 -10.83 9.71
N ASP A 68 -15.98 -11.74 9.93
CA ASP A 68 -16.01 -13.01 9.22
C ASP A 68 -16.31 -12.81 7.72
N LEU A 69 -17.24 -11.92 7.37
CA LEU A 69 -17.54 -11.59 5.99
C LEU A 69 -16.37 -10.85 5.32
N GLU A 70 -15.71 -9.94 6.05
CA GLU A 70 -14.49 -9.28 5.57
C GLU A 70 -13.41 -10.31 5.24
N ARG A 71 -13.21 -11.29 6.11
CA ARG A 71 -12.26 -12.38 5.92
C ARG A 71 -12.62 -13.27 4.73
N GLU A 72 -13.90 -13.61 4.59
CA GLU A 72 -14.40 -14.36 3.42
C GLU A 72 -14.16 -13.64 2.11
N MET A 73 -14.44 -12.33 2.03
CA MET A 73 -14.12 -11.49 0.86
C MET A 73 -12.64 -11.53 0.51
N TYR A 74 -11.76 -11.41 1.53
CA TYR A 74 -10.32 -11.46 1.31
C TYR A 74 -9.88 -12.79 0.72
N TYR A 75 -10.30 -13.91 1.31
CA TYR A 75 -9.90 -15.23 0.82
C TYR A 75 -10.50 -15.56 -0.55
N ALA A 76 -11.73 -15.15 -0.81
CA ALA A 76 -12.37 -15.34 -2.12
C ALA A 76 -11.59 -14.60 -3.22
N GLY A 77 -11.30 -13.31 -3.01
CA GLY A 77 -10.49 -12.53 -3.97
C GLY A 77 -9.09 -13.08 -4.16
N ARG A 78 -8.41 -13.45 -3.07
CA ARG A 78 -7.09 -14.08 -3.10
C ARG A 78 -7.09 -15.36 -3.93
N THR A 79 -8.04 -16.27 -3.71
CA THR A 79 -8.13 -17.54 -4.42
C THR A 79 -8.22 -17.31 -5.93
N ILE A 80 -9.13 -16.43 -6.38
CA ILE A 80 -9.27 -16.15 -7.81
C ILE A 80 -8.00 -15.55 -8.40
N MET A 81 -7.33 -14.63 -7.70
CA MET A 81 -6.08 -14.03 -8.16
C MET A 81 -4.97 -15.09 -8.31
N GLU A 82 -4.79 -15.96 -7.30
CA GLU A 82 -3.78 -17.02 -7.32
C GLU A 82 -4.04 -18.06 -8.42
N GLU A 83 -5.29 -18.45 -8.66
CA GLU A 83 -5.70 -19.34 -9.78
C GLU A 83 -5.35 -18.75 -11.15
N HIS A 84 -5.26 -17.44 -11.27
CA HIS A 84 -4.88 -16.73 -12.51
C HIS A 84 -3.42 -16.25 -12.52
N GLY A 85 -2.60 -16.76 -11.59
CA GLY A 85 -1.16 -16.50 -11.55
C GLY A 85 -0.76 -15.14 -10.98
N LEU A 86 -1.68 -14.41 -10.35
CA LEU A 86 -1.35 -13.24 -9.53
C LEU A 86 -1.07 -13.72 -8.11
N MET A 87 0.20 -13.90 -7.79
CA MET A 87 0.62 -14.37 -6.48
C MET A 87 0.76 -13.23 -5.50
N GLN A 88 0.33 -13.45 -4.27
CA GLN A 88 0.57 -12.49 -3.19
C GLN A 88 2.07 -12.37 -2.94
N TYR A 89 2.61 -11.15 -2.92
CA TYR A 89 4.01 -10.91 -2.59
C TYR A 89 4.20 -10.05 -1.33
N GLU A 90 3.15 -9.31 -0.93
CA GLU A 90 3.06 -8.61 0.36
C GLU A 90 1.59 -8.52 0.80
N ILE A 91 1.31 -7.90 1.96
CA ILE A 91 0.00 -7.96 2.64
C ILE A 91 -1.19 -7.64 1.72
N SER A 92 -1.07 -6.61 0.88
CA SER A 92 -2.19 -6.08 0.10
C SER A 92 -1.99 -6.17 -1.42
N ASN A 93 -0.85 -6.70 -1.89
CA ASN A 93 -0.56 -6.68 -3.30
C ASN A 93 -0.28 -8.07 -3.89
N PHE A 94 -0.86 -8.28 -5.06
CA PHE A 94 -0.79 -9.51 -5.85
C PHE A 94 -0.26 -9.19 -7.24
N ALA A 95 0.65 -10.00 -7.75
CA ALA A 95 1.25 -9.75 -9.05
C ALA A 95 1.57 -11.05 -9.79
N VAL A 96 1.55 -10.97 -11.12
CA VAL A 96 2.25 -11.95 -11.94
C VAL A 96 3.75 -11.77 -11.70
N LYS A 97 4.50 -12.86 -11.60
CA LYS A 97 5.96 -12.83 -11.34
C LYS A 97 6.68 -11.87 -12.28
N GLY A 98 7.44 -10.94 -11.69
CA GLY A 98 8.18 -9.88 -12.39
C GLY A 98 7.39 -8.58 -12.57
N TYR A 99 6.14 -8.53 -12.11
CA TYR A 99 5.29 -7.31 -12.10
C TYR A 99 5.04 -6.77 -10.70
N GLU A 100 5.77 -7.26 -9.69
CA GLU A 100 5.71 -6.72 -8.34
C GLU A 100 6.08 -5.23 -8.34
N CYS A 101 5.36 -4.43 -7.57
CA CYS A 101 5.60 -2.99 -7.50
C CYS A 101 6.94 -2.69 -6.80
N ARG A 102 7.97 -2.36 -7.59
CA ARG A 102 9.31 -2.04 -7.08
C ARG A 102 9.31 -0.86 -6.10
N HIS A 103 8.38 0.08 -6.27
CA HIS A 103 8.23 1.20 -5.35
C HIS A 103 7.79 0.73 -3.96
N ASN A 104 6.79 -0.16 -3.89
CA ASN A 104 6.33 -0.72 -2.63
C ASN A 104 7.41 -1.58 -1.97
N LEU A 105 8.11 -2.39 -2.77
CA LEU A 105 9.20 -3.24 -2.28
C LEU A 105 10.34 -2.43 -1.65
N LYS A 106 10.63 -1.21 -2.12
CA LYS A 106 11.60 -0.33 -1.49
C LYS A 106 11.26 -0.03 -0.03
N TYR A 107 10.01 0.25 0.26
CA TYR A 107 9.56 0.48 1.63
C TYR A 107 9.70 -0.78 2.49
N TRP A 108 9.24 -1.93 1.97
CA TRP A 108 9.30 -3.20 2.70
C TRP A 108 10.72 -3.73 2.91
N ASN A 109 11.66 -3.32 2.06
CA ASN A 109 13.08 -3.62 2.20
C ASN A 109 13.86 -2.55 2.99
N GLN A 110 13.18 -1.54 3.52
CA GLN A 110 13.80 -0.41 4.22
C GLN A 110 14.87 0.31 3.36
N GLU A 111 14.68 0.35 2.03
CA GLU A 111 15.58 1.06 1.14
C GLU A 111 15.38 2.58 1.24
N GLU A 112 16.46 3.33 1.00
CA GLU A 112 16.41 4.78 0.95
C GLU A 112 15.52 5.30 -0.17
N TYR A 113 14.80 6.39 0.10
CA TYR A 113 13.95 7.07 -0.88
C TYR A 113 13.89 8.57 -0.61
N ILE A 114 13.68 9.34 -1.68
CA ILE A 114 13.52 10.79 -1.62
C ILE A 114 12.11 11.15 -2.10
N GLY A 115 11.36 11.83 -1.24
CA GLY A 115 10.05 12.38 -1.54
C GLY A 115 10.14 13.74 -2.23
N ILE A 116 9.41 13.91 -3.31
CA ILE A 116 9.31 15.15 -4.08
C ILE A 116 7.88 15.67 -3.97
N GLY A 117 7.74 16.95 -3.67
CA GLY A 117 6.44 17.61 -3.50
C GLY A 117 6.16 18.03 -2.05
N PRO A 118 5.12 18.86 -1.82
CA PRO A 118 4.68 19.24 -0.49
C PRO A 118 4.27 18.01 0.31
N SER A 119 4.57 17.99 1.59
CA SER A 119 4.33 16.87 2.53
C SER A 119 5.02 15.54 2.18
N ALA A 120 5.75 15.44 1.08
CA ALA A 120 6.39 14.19 0.71
C ALA A 120 7.46 13.79 1.74
N HIS A 121 7.44 12.52 2.12
CA HIS A 121 8.39 11.94 3.08
C HIS A 121 9.61 11.35 2.38
N SER A 122 10.71 11.32 3.07
CA SER A 122 11.98 10.73 2.64
C SER A 122 12.57 9.90 3.78
N PHE A 123 13.37 8.90 3.40
CA PHE A 123 14.18 8.11 4.32
C PHE A 123 15.60 8.02 3.76
N MET A 124 16.58 8.51 4.49
CA MET A 124 17.99 8.54 4.10
C MET A 124 18.88 8.23 5.30
N GLY A 125 19.74 7.25 5.16
CA GLY A 125 20.54 6.73 6.28
C GLY A 125 19.64 6.19 7.38
N ASN A 126 19.63 6.88 8.51
CA ASN A 126 18.78 6.55 9.66
C ASN A 126 17.69 7.61 9.93
N THR A 127 17.48 8.53 9.01
CA THR A 127 16.63 9.72 9.25
C THR A 127 15.43 9.73 8.33
N ARG A 128 14.26 9.87 8.93
CA ARG A 128 13.01 10.14 8.22
C ARG A 128 12.66 11.61 8.31
N TYR A 129 12.37 12.22 7.20
CA TYR A 129 11.97 13.64 7.14
C TYR A 129 10.89 13.87 6.10
N SER A 130 10.17 14.99 6.22
CA SER A 130 9.19 15.43 5.24
C SER A 130 9.46 16.82 4.72
N ASN A 131 8.99 17.10 3.53
CA ASN A 131 8.94 18.43 2.96
C ASN A 131 7.85 19.28 3.66
N PRO A 132 7.93 20.62 3.63
CA PRO A 132 6.86 21.47 4.11
C PRO A 132 5.52 21.14 3.48
N SER A 133 4.46 21.10 4.28
CA SER A 133 3.09 20.81 3.79
C SER A 133 2.48 21.99 3.06
N ASN A 134 2.87 23.21 3.39
CA ASN A 134 2.38 24.41 2.74
C ASN A 134 2.99 24.53 1.34
N LEU A 135 2.14 24.54 0.32
CA LEU A 135 2.56 24.61 -1.09
C LEU A 135 3.43 25.85 -1.39
N LYS A 136 3.06 27.02 -0.82
CA LYS A 136 3.80 28.28 -1.04
C LYS A 136 5.18 28.20 -0.40
N GLU A 137 5.29 27.67 0.79
CA GLU A 137 6.56 27.47 1.48
C GLU A 137 7.46 26.49 0.69
N TYR A 138 6.90 25.35 0.26
CA TYR A 138 7.60 24.38 -0.55
C TYR A 138 8.12 24.99 -1.86
N THR A 139 7.28 25.69 -2.63
CA THR A 139 7.68 26.27 -3.94
C THR A 139 8.67 27.40 -3.82
N LEU A 140 8.61 28.21 -2.75
CA LEU A 140 9.54 29.32 -2.54
C LEU A 140 10.91 28.87 -2.05
N SER A 141 10.98 27.76 -1.34
CA SER A 141 12.23 27.24 -0.73
C SER A 141 12.86 26.09 -1.49
N SER A 142 12.09 25.31 -2.25
CA SER A 142 12.57 24.17 -3.00
C SER A 142 13.64 24.56 -4.02
N GLY A 143 14.73 23.80 -4.05
CA GLY A 143 15.85 24.05 -4.94
C GLY A 143 16.79 25.18 -4.50
N LYS A 144 16.56 25.81 -3.36
CA LYS A 144 17.44 26.84 -2.78
C LYS A 144 18.35 26.25 -1.71
N GLU A 145 19.50 26.89 -1.54
CA GLU A 145 20.37 26.61 -0.40
C GLU A 145 19.62 26.87 0.92
N GLY A 146 19.71 25.90 1.87
CA GLY A 146 19.00 25.99 3.15
C GLY A 146 17.54 25.56 3.11
N PHE A 147 17.09 24.81 2.06
CA PHE A 147 15.77 24.18 2.07
C PHE A 147 15.60 23.30 3.31
N LYS A 148 14.73 23.73 4.21
CA LYS A 148 14.48 23.05 5.48
C LYS A 148 13.45 21.95 5.27
N ARG A 149 13.84 20.72 5.63
CA ARG A 149 12.94 19.58 5.77
C ARG A 149 12.58 19.41 7.24
N ASN A 150 11.38 18.90 7.50
CA ASN A 150 10.94 18.60 8.85
C ASN A 150 11.46 17.22 9.23
N ILE A 151 12.42 17.14 10.15
CA ILE A 151 12.86 15.84 10.69
C ILE A 151 11.70 15.25 11.48
N GLN A 152 11.30 14.05 11.09
CA GLN A 152 10.22 13.30 11.73
C GLN A 152 10.80 12.36 12.79
N GLU A 153 11.90 11.70 12.45
CA GLU A 153 12.49 10.66 13.26
C GLU A 153 13.99 10.50 12.91
N VAL A 154 14.80 10.23 13.90
CA VAL A 154 16.18 9.77 13.74
C VAL A 154 16.31 8.48 14.54
N MET A 155 16.51 7.37 13.86
CA MET A 155 16.53 6.03 14.44
C MET A 155 17.95 5.61 14.84
N ASP A 156 18.08 4.94 15.97
CA ASP A 156 19.29 4.22 16.32
C ASP A 156 19.34 2.82 15.65
N GLU A 157 20.41 2.07 15.91
CA GLU A 157 20.63 0.76 15.29
C GLU A 157 19.55 -0.26 15.70
N ASP A 158 19.10 -0.23 16.94
CA ASP A 158 18.08 -1.15 17.45
C ASP A 158 16.71 -0.83 16.85
N GLU A 159 16.36 0.45 16.72
CA GLU A 159 15.14 0.93 16.08
C GLU A 159 15.10 0.57 14.59
N LEU A 160 16.22 0.77 13.87
CA LEU A 160 16.36 0.36 12.47
C LEU A 160 16.17 -1.15 12.30
N MET A 161 16.80 -1.94 13.17
CA MET A 161 16.66 -3.40 13.15
C MET A 161 15.22 -3.85 13.42
N PHE A 162 14.58 -3.25 14.43
CA PHE A 162 13.18 -3.56 14.75
C PHE A 162 12.25 -3.22 13.59
N GLU A 163 12.41 -2.03 13.00
CA GLU A 163 11.61 -1.62 11.83
C GLU A 163 11.85 -2.55 10.64
N TYR A 164 13.10 -2.91 10.36
CA TYR A 164 13.44 -3.85 9.29
C TYR A 164 12.71 -5.18 9.46
N ILE A 165 12.73 -5.77 10.66
CA ILE A 165 12.01 -7.00 10.96
C ILE A 165 10.51 -6.83 10.71
N MET A 166 9.92 -5.75 11.21
CA MET A 166 8.50 -5.45 11.06
C MET A 166 8.10 -5.31 9.58
N LEU A 167 8.91 -4.63 8.78
CA LEU A 167 8.67 -4.42 7.35
C LEU A 167 8.82 -5.72 6.55
N ARG A 168 9.85 -6.50 6.82
CA ARG A 168 10.10 -7.79 6.15
C ARG A 168 9.01 -8.82 6.43
N LEU A 169 8.43 -8.83 7.63
CA LEU A 169 7.29 -9.70 7.97
C LEU A 169 6.01 -9.37 7.17
N ARG A 170 5.98 -8.26 6.46
CA ARG A 170 4.87 -7.92 5.54
C ARG A 170 5.02 -8.59 4.17
N LEU A 171 6.21 -9.05 3.82
CA LEU A 171 6.47 -9.78 2.58
C LEU A 171 6.22 -11.27 2.75
N THR A 172 5.68 -11.93 1.71
CA THR A 172 5.54 -13.39 1.71
C THR A 172 6.89 -14.12 1.71
N GLU A 173 7.95 -13.44 1.25
CA GLU A 173 9.33 -13.94 1.31
C GLU A 173 9.88 -13.96 2.75
N GLY A 174 9.36 -13.07 3.62
CA GLY A 174 9.75 -12.98 5.02
C GLY A 174 11.18 -12.53 5.25
N LEU A 175 11.74 -12.93 6.40
CA LEU A 175 13.10 -12.65 6.84
C LEU A 175 14.06 -13.75 6.41
N LYS A 176 15.25 -13.35 5.96
CA LYS A 176 16.34 -14.29 5.67
C LYS A 176 17.37 -14.23 6.80
N PHE A 177 17.57 -15.33 7.50
CA PHE A 177 18.55 -15.40 8.61
C PHE A 177 19.97 -14.96 8.22
N ALA A 178 20.34 -15.05 6.94
CA ALA A 178 21.64 -14.62 6.45
C ALA A 178 21.83 -13.08 6.52
N GLU A 179 20.75 -12.32 6.62
CA GLU A 179 20.75 -10.86 6.70
C GLU A 179 20.99 -10.34 8.14
N PHE A 180 21.03 -11.26 9.13
CA PHE A 180 21.23 -10.96 10.57
C PHE A 180 22.62 -11.37 11.10
N LYS A 181 23.63 -11.44 10.24
CA LYS A 181 25.00 -11.80 10.66
C LYS A 181 25.89 -10.58 10.73
#